data_e5c4d1b5dd223263c0dfbe55dffde858
#
_entry.id   e5c4d1b5dd223263c0dfbe55dffde858
#
_cell.length_a   1.000
_cell.length_b   1.000
_cell.length_c   1.000
_cell.angle_alpha   90.00
_cell.angle_beta   90.00
_cell.angle_gamma   90.00
#
_symmetry.space_group_name_H-M   'P 1'
#
loop_
_entity.id
_entity.type
_entity.pdbx_description
1 polymer ?
#
loop_
_entity_poly.entity_id
_entity_poly.type
_entity_poly.pdbx_seq_one_letter_code
_entity_poly.pdbx_strand_id
1 'polypeptide(L)'
;IKFVNADIFDDVFKDESFDFIWTNGVLHHTKNPRLAFDIVSKYLKKDGYILVGLYNKYGRVRTIFRRFLYKLFGKSVVMLLDPILRNIKKNNKAQVKSWIRDQYEHPVESLHTLDEVLVWFNSNNIEFVNSIPRCNIQEKETIKMFDKSSKGTFLSRLFSQISMIFN
;
A
#
# COMPACT_ATOMS: atom_id res chain seq x y z
N ILE A 1 -20.82 -14.87 -0.60
CA ILE A 1 -20.14 -13.57 -0.80
C ILE A 1 -21.20 -12.59 -1.29
N LYS A 2 -21.28 -11.41 -0.67
CA LYS A 2 -22.13 -10.31 -1.12
C LYS A 2 -21.24 -9.23 -1.72
N PHE A 3 -21.65 -8.65 -2.84
CA PHE A 3 -20.99 -7.52 -3.47
C PHE A 3 -21.85 -6.27 -3.31
N VAL A 4 -21.23 -5.18 -2.90
CA VAL A 4 -21.86 -3.86 -2.79
C VAL A 4 -21.14 -2.92 -3.74
N ASN A 5 -21.87 -2.28 -4.64
CA ASN A 5 -21.34 -1.24 -5.53
C ASN A 5 -21.61 0.12 -4.89
N ALA A 6 -20.56 0.74 -4.34
CA ALA A 6 -20.64 2.03 -3.64
C ALA A 6 -19.31 2.76 -3.77
N ASP A 7 -19.31 4.09 -3.58
CA ASP A 7 -18.08 4.85 -3.39
C ASP A 7 -17.53 4.58 -1.98
N ILE A 8 -16.22 4.52 -1.84
CA ILE A 8 -15.57 4.31 -0.52
C ILE A 8 -15.85 5.47 0.45
N PHE A 9 -16.23 6.63 -0.08
CA PHE A 9 -16.60 7.81 0.70
C PHE A 9 -18.09 7.83 1.10
N ASP A 10 -18.90 6.90 0.58
CA ASP A 10 -20.28 6.73 1.02
C ASP A 10 -20.30 5.95 2.34
N ASP A 11 -21.14 6.38 3.26
CA ASP A 11 -21.32 5.71 4.55
C ASP A 11 -22.39 4.59 4.42
N VAL A 12 -21.99 3.48 3.77
CA VAL A 12 -22.92 2.41 3.35
C VAL A 12 -23.04 1.27 4.34
N PHE A 13 -22.16 1.18 5.32
CA PHE A 13 -22.18 0.13 6.34
C PHE A 13 -22.42 0.73 7.71
N LYS A 14 -23.03 -0.06 8.59
CA LYS A 14 -23.17 0.29 9.99
C LYS A 14 -21.79 0.26 10.66
N ASP A 15 -21.54 1.21 11.57
CA ASP A 15 -20.34 1.22 12.41
C ASP A 15 -20.17 -0.12 13.14
N GLU A 16 -18.95 -0.51 13.39
CA GLU A 16 -18.59 -1.74 14.12
C GLU A 16 -19.24 -3.02 13.53
N SER A 17 -19.24 -3.15 12.19
CA SER A 17 -19.88 -4.27 11.49
C SER A 17 -18.95 -5.43 11.18
N PHE A 18 -17.64 -5.17 11.03
CA PHE A 18 -16.69 -6.16 10.52
C PHE A 18 -15.62 -6.53 11.55
N ASP A 19 -15.37 -7.83 11.67
CA ASP A 19 -14.28 -8.36 12.52
C ASP A 19 -12.91 -8.23 11.84
N PHE A 20 -12.90 -8.20 10.50
CA PHE A 20 -11.69 -8.06 9.70
C PHE A 20 -11.94 -7.21 8.46
N ILE A 21 -11.07 -6.22 8.24
CA ILE A 21 -11.11 -5.35 7.06
C ILE A 21 -9.80 -5.50 6.28
N TRP A 22 -9.91 -5.69 4.96
CA TRP A 22 -8.77 -5.82 4.06
C TRP A 22 -8.78 -4.71 3.02
N THR A 23 -7.86 -3.74 3.14
CA THR A 23 -7.69 -2.62 2.19
C THR A 23 -6.29 -2.63 1.57
N ASN A 24 -5.97 -3.68 0.84
CA ASN A 24 -4.67 -3.79 0.18
C ASN A 24 -4.73 -3.25 -1.25
N GLY A 25 -3.94 -2.22 -1.53
CA GLY A 25 -3.87 -1.65 -2.89
C GLY A 25 -5.06 -0.76 -3.27
N VAL A 26 -5.81 -0.23 -2.32
CA VAL A 26 -7.06 0.52 -2.57
C VAL A 26 -6.94 1.99 -2.19
N LEU A 27 -6.65 2.29 -0.95
CA LEU A 27 -6.78 3.64 -0.39
C LEU A 27 -5.90 4.67 -1.11
N HIS A 28 -4.68 4.30 -1.50
CA HIS A 28 -3.74 5.20 -2.18
C HIS A 28 -4.15 5.58 -3.62
N HIS A 29 -5.20 4.97 -4.15
CA HIS A 29 -5.82 5.33 -5.42
C HIS A 29 -7.05 6.24 -5.26
N THR A 30 -7.40 6.60 -4.03
CA THR A 30 -8.50 7.54 -3.75
C THR A 30 -8.03 9.00 -3.78
N LYS A 31 -8.97 9.92 -3.91
CA LYS A 31 -8.67 11.36 -3.87
C LYS A 31 -8.16 11.83 -2.50
N ASN A 32 -8.59 11.15 -1.43
CA ASN A 32 -8.19 11.44 -0.07
C ASN A 32 -8.02 10.14 0.73
N PRO A 33 -6.82 9.51 0.69
CA PRO A 33 -6.56 8.24 1.36
C PRO A 33 -6.79 8.28 2.86
N ARG A 34 -6.48 9.41 3.49
CA ARG A 34 -6.69 9.59 4.92
C ARG A 34 -8.17 9.53 5.27
N LEU A 35 -9.00 10.31 4.57
CA LEU A 35 -10.45 10.31 4.81
C LEU A 35 -11.06 8.94 4.51
N ALA A 36 -10.62 8.28 3.43
CA ALA A 36 -11.07 6.92 3.12
C ALA A 36 -10.72 5.93 4.23
N PHE A 37 -9.51 6.05 4.81
CA PHE A 37 -9.11 5.25 5.96
C PHE A 37 -9.99 5.54 7.19
N ASP A 38 -10.24 6.82 7.49
CA ASP A 38 -11.07 7.22 8.64
C ASP A 38 -12.50 6.67 8.53
N ILE A 39 -13.09 6.68 7.32
CA ILE A 39 -14.43 6.10 7.08
C ILE A 39 -14.41 4.58 7.26
N VAL A 40 -13.48 3.90 6.60
CA VAL A 40 -13.38 2.44 6.66
C VAL A 40 -13.10 1.95 8.08
N SER A 41 -12.33 2.71 8.85
CA SER A 41 -11.99 2.39 10.24
C SER A 41 -13.20 2.36 11.17
N LYS A 42 -14.24 3.16 10.91
CA LYS A 42 -15.49 3.16 11.71
C LYS A 42 -16.23 1.82 11.62
N TYR A 43 -16.09 1.13 10.50
CA TYR A 43 -16.76 -0.16 10.29
C TYR A 43 -16.09 -1.32 11.04
N LEU A 44 -14.88 -1.10 11.58
CA LEU A 44 -14.15 -2.12 12.32
C LEU A 44 -14.76 -2.29 13.71
N LYS A 45 -15.12 -3.51 14.08
CA LYS A 45 -15.55 -3.84 15.43
C LYS A 45 -14.43 -3.60 16.44
N LYS A 46 -14.83 -3.41 17.70
CA LYS A 46 -13.89 -3.49 18.82
C LYS A 46 -13.19 -4.86 18.80
N ASP A 47 -11.90 -4.87 19.01
CA ASP A 47 -11.02 -6.04 18.92
C ASP A 47 -10.91 -6.69 17.51
N GLY A 48 -11.44 -6.04 16.48
CA GLY A 48 -11.27 -6.42 15.09
C GLY A 48 -9.88 -6.05 14.53
N TYR A 49 -9.55 -6.56 13.34
CA TYR A 49 -8.28 -6.30 12.66
C TYR A 49 -8.49 -5.59 11.33
N ILE A 50 -7.64 -4.62 11.03
CA ILE A 50 -7.59 -4.00 9.72
C ILE A 50 -6.20 -4.17 9.10
N LEU A 51 -6.15 -4.67 7.85
CA LEU A 51 -4.94 -4.69 7.04
C LEU A 51 -4.98 -3.55 6.03
N VAL A 52 -3.95 -2.71 6.05
CA VAL A 52 -3.83 -1.54 5.16
C VAL A 52 -2.60 -1.70 4.29
N GLY A 53 -2.79 -1.87 2.99
CA GLY A 53 -1.72 -1.92 2.00
C GLY A 53 -1.66 -0.63 1.19
N LEU A 54 -0.56 0.12 1.36
CA LEU A 54 -0.33 1.41 0.69
C LEU A 54 1.01 1.39 -0.05
N TYR A 55 1.15 2.25 -1.05
CA TYR A 55 2.45 2.45 -1.67
C TYR A 55 3.38 3.24 -0.75
N ASN A 56 4.49 2.60 -0.37
CA ASN A 56 5.51 3.24 0.44
C ASN A 56 6.32 4.24 -0.40
N LYS A 57 6.55 5.44 0.14
CA LYS A 57 7.26 6.54 -0.51
C LYS A 57 8.67 6.13 -0.96
N TYR A 58 9.41 5.42 -0.12
CA TYR A 58 10.78 5.00 -0.42
C TYR A 58 10.80 3.78 -1.35
N GLY A 59 9.92 2.80 -1.13
CA GLY A 59 9.80 1.62 -1.99
C GLY A 59 9.41 1.95 -3.43
N ARG A 60 8.75 3.11 -3.66
CA ARG A 60 8.32 3.53 -5.01
C ARG A 60 9.35 4.39 -5.76
N VAL A 61 10.49 4.76 -5.16
CA VAL A 61 11.51 5.62 -5.81
C VAL A 61 11.95 5.07 -7.16
N ARG A 62 12.24 3.76 -7.26
CA ARG A 62 12.63 3.13 -8.53
C ARG A 62 11.51 3.17 -9.58
N THR A 63 10.27 3.03 -9.16
CA THR A 63 9.10 3.10 -10.06
C THR A 63 8.87 4.54 -10.53
N ILE A 64 9.02 5.53 -9.64
CA ILE A 64 8.92 6.96 -9.99
C ILE A 64 9.97 7.30 -11.04
N PHE A 65 11.22 6.85 -10.86
CA PHE A 65 12.27 7.05 -11.83
C PHE A 65 11.95 6.38 -13.18
N ARG A 66 11.44 5.14 -13.17
CA ARG A 66 10.99 4.46 -14.40
C ARG A 66 9.81 5.17 -15.06
N ARG A 67 8.87 5.76 -14.28
CA ARG A 67 7.78 6.59 -14.83
C ARG A 67 8.30 7.83 -15.53
N PHE A 68 9.31 8.48 -14.97
CA PHE A 68 9.96 9.61 -15.62
C PHE A 68 10.57 9.20 -16.97
N LEU A 69 11.32 8.09 -17.01
CA LEU A 69 11.87 7.56 -18.25
C LEU A 69 10.79 7.12 -19.25
N TYR A 70 9.68 6.54 -18.76
CA TYR A 70 8.53 6.20 -19.58
C TYR A 70 7.92 7.42 -20.29
N LYS A 71 7.80 8.54 -19.58
CA LYS A 71 7.30 9.81 -20.15
C LYS A 71 8.23 10.39 -21.23
N LEU A 72 9.54 10.21 -21.09
CA LEU A 72 10.53 10.72 -22.04
C LEU A 72 10.73 9.79 -23.26
N PHE A 73 10.80 8.49 -23.04
CA PHE A 73 11.25 7.52 -24.03
C PHE A 73 10.19 6.46 -24.39
N GLY A 74 9.01 6.54 -23.77
CA GLY A 74 7.89 5.66 -24.05
C GLY A 74 8.07 4.24 -23.53
N LYS A 75 7.24 3.33 -24.07
CA LYS A 75 7.09 1.96 -23.60
C LYS A 75 8.36 1.12 -23.67
N SER A 76 9.19 1.33 -24.66
CA SER A 76 10.38 0.51 -24.90
C SER A 76 11.37 0.53 -23.74
N VAL A 77 11.54 1.67 -23.10
CA VAL A 77 12.47 1.81 -21.97
C VAL A 77 11.99 1.05 -20.74
N VAL A 78 10.69 1.05 -20.43
CA VAL A 78 10.19 0.31 -19.28
C VAL A 78 10.14 -1.20 -19.54
N MET A 79 9.93 -1.62 -20.78
CA MET A 79 10.08 -3.03 -21.17
C MET A 79 11.47 -3.58 -20.88
N LEU A 80 12.50 -2.72 -20.95
CA LEU A 80 13.88 -3.08 -20.64
C LEU A 80 14.20 -2.98 -19.14
N LEU A 81 13.69 -1.95 -18.45
CA LEU A 81 14.09 -1.62 -17.08
C LEU A 81 13.19 -2.23 -15.99
N ASP A 82 11.97 -2.62 -16.32
CA ASP A 82 11.05 -3.20 -15.35
C ASP A 82 11.25 -4.71 -15.26
N PRO A 83 11.68 -5.26 -14.10
CA PRO A 83 11.90 -6.69 -13.94
C PRO A 83 10.64 -7.52 -14.19
N ILE A 84 9.47 -7.01 -13.85
CA ILE A 84 8.20 -7.73 -14.04
C ILE A 84 7.85 -7.78 -15.53
N LEU A 85 7.97 -6.65 -16.24
CA LEU A 85 7.73 -6.64 -17.68
C LEU A 85 8.68 -7.55 -18.46
N ARG A 86 9.94 -7.67 -18.01
CA ARG A 86 10.90 -8.60 -18.61
C ARG A 86 10.51 -10.07 -18.42
N ASN A 87 9.87 -10.39 -17.29
CA ASN A 87 9.46 -11.77 -16.96
C ASN A 87 8.09 -12.17 -17.52
N ILE A 88 7.28 -11.20 -17.98
CA ILE A 88 6.01 -11.51 -18.64
C ILE A 88 6.30 -12.18 -20.00
N LYS A 89 5.69 -13.36 -20.23
CA LYS A 89 5.80 -14.06 -21.52
C LYS A 89 5.45 -13.12 -22.67
N LYS A 90 6.30 -13.08 -23.71
CA LYS A 90 6.16 -12.18 -24.89
C LYS A 90 4.77 -12.19 -25.52
N ASN A 91 4.04 -13.31 -25.42
CA ASN A 91 2.71 -13.48 -26.01
C ASN A 91 1.56 -12.98 -25.12
N ASN A 92 1.82 -12.56 -23.87
CA ASN A 92 0.77 -12.06 -22.99
C ASN A 92 0.64 -10.52 -23.05
N LYS A 93 0.22 -10.04 -24.22
CA LYS A 93 0.02 -8.60 -24.47
C LYS A 93 -0.98 -7.96 -23.50
N ALA A 94 -2.02 -8.70 -23.09
CA ALA A 94 -3.02 -8.21 -22.14
C ALA A 94 -2.42 -7.93 -20.77
N GLN A 95 -1.59 -8.83 -20.26
CA GLN A 95 -0.91 -8.66 -18.97
C GLN A 95 0.09 -7.49 -19.02
N VAL A 96 0.85 -7.35 -20.11
CA VAL A 96 1.76 -6.21 -20.31
C VAL A 96 0.99 -4.89 -20.30
N LYS A 97 -0.14 -4.82 -21.04
CA LYS A 97 -0.98 -3.63 -21.10
C LYS A 97 -1.55 -3.27 -19.73
N SER A 98 -2.08 -4.26 -19.00
CA SER A 98 -2.61 -4.07 -17.65
C SER A 98 -1.55 -3.55 -16.69
N TRP A 99 -0.33 -4.15 -16.70
CA TRP A 99 0.78 -3.72 -15.87
C TRP A 99 1.22 -2.29 -16.17
N ILE A 100 1.36 -1.93 -17.45
CA ILE A 100 1.73 -0.57 -17.86
C ILE A 100 0.69 0.43 -17.38
N ARG A 101 -0.59 0.15 -17.61
CA ARG A 101 -1.68 1.03 -17.17
C ARG A 101 -1.65 1.25 -15.65
N ASP A 102 -1.49 0.18 -14.88
CA ASP A 102 -1.45 0.24 -13.43
C ASP A 102 -0.21 0.97 -12.91
N GLN A 103 0.98 0.61 -13.40
CA GLN A 103 2.23 1.10 -12.83
C GLN A 103 2.72 2.43 -13.40
N TYR A 104 2.35 2.79 -14.63
CA TYR A 104 2.91 3.95 -15.35
C TYR A 104 1.89 4.99 -15.78
N GLU A 105 0.62 4.60 -15.96
CA GLU A 105 -0.43 5.47 -16.52
C GLU A 105 -1.55 5.78 -15.51
N HIS A 106 -1.47 5.25 -14.27
CA HIS A 106 -2.53 5.48 -13.27
C HIS A 106 -2.62 6.98 -12.91
N PRO A 107 -3.82 7.59 -13.02
CA PRO A 107 -3.99 9.04 -12.89
C PRO A 107 -3.85 9.55 -11.44
N VAL A 108 -4.22 8.71 -10.47
CA VAL A 108 -4.23 9.06 -9.05
C VAL A 108 -3.44 8.01 -8.27
N GLU A 109 -2.38 8.43 -7.62
CA GLU A 109 -1.58 7.60 -6.73
C GLU A 109 -0.95 8.48 -5.66
N SER A 110 -1.12 8.11 -4.42
CA SER A 110 -0.45 8.74 -3.28
C SER A 110 0.59 7.80 -2.67
N LEU A 111 1.61 8.40 -2.07
CA LEU A 111 2.73 7.69 -1.45
C LEU A 111 2.79 8.03 0.02
N HIS A 112 2.91 7.00 0.85
CA HIS A 112 2.80 7.13 2.29
C HIS A 112 4.04 6.58 2.99
N THR A 113 4.28 7.05 4.21
CA THR A 113 5.33 6.52 5.09
C THR A 113 4.69 5.71 6.23
N LEU A 114 5.49 4.87 6.88
CA LEU A 114 5.03 4.15 8.09
C LEU A 114 4.60 5.14 9.19
N ASP A 115 5.34 6.23 9.37
CA ASP A 115 5.03 7.23 10.40
C ASP A 115 3.69 7.91 10.16
N GLU A 116 3.38 8.24 8.90
CA GLU A 116 2.09 8.80 8.51
C GLU A 116 0.94 7.82 8.83
N VAL A 117 1.09 6.54 8.49
CA VAL A 117 0.07 5.53 8.75
C VAL A 117 -0.10 5.27 10.25
N LEU A 118 0.99 5.31 11.04
CA LEU A 118 0.91 5.22 12.49
C LEU A 118 0.12 6.39 13.12
N VAL A 119 0.22 7.60 12.54
CA VAL A 119 -0.62 8.74 12.93
C VAL A 119 -2.09 8.47 12.61
N TRP A 120 -2.40 7.86 11.46
CA TRP A 120 -3.77 7.47 11.11
C TRP A 120 -4.35 6.48 12.11
N PHE A 121 -3.57 5.46 12.48
CA PHE A 121 -3.98 4.47 13.48
C PHE A 121 -4.27 5.13 14.83
N ASN A 122 -3.36 5.96 15.30
CA ASN A 122 -3.52 6.65 16.58
C ASN A 122 -4.76 7.55 16.63
N SER A 123 -5.04 8.28 15.53
CA SER A 123 -6.21 9.17 15.44
C SER A 123 -7.54 8.41 15.39
N ASN A 124 -7.53 7.14 15.02
CA ASN A 124 -8.71 6.27 14.96
C ASN A 124 -8.73 5.24 16.11
N ASN A 125 -7.91 5.40 17.15
CA ASN A 125 -7.80 4.47 18.27
C ASN A 125 -7.48 3.03 17.85
N ILE A 126 -6.72 2.85 16.75
CA ILE A 126 -6.30 1.55 16.24
C ILE A 126 -4.91 1.22 16.77
N GLU A 127 -4.78 0.07 17.42
CA GLU A 127 -3.50 -0.42 17.90
C GLU A 127 -2.69 -0.99 16.73
N PHE A 128 -1.41 -0.60 16.63
CA PHE A 128 -0.48 -1.19 15.67
C PHE A 128 -0.12 -2.62 16.09
N VAL A 129 -0.24 -3.56 15.18
CA VAL A 129 0.17 -4.96 15.37
C VAL A 129 1.52 -5.22 14.73
N ASN A 130 1.61 -5.12 13.41
CA ASN A 130 2.88 -5.22 12.70
C ASN A 130 2.83 -4.53 11.32
N SER A 131 3.96 -4.55 10.60
CA SER A 131 4.06 -3.98 9.26
C SER A 131 5.10 -4.66 8.38
N ILE A 132 4.93 -4.50 7.08
CA ILE A 132 5.93 -4.79 6.05
C ILE A 132 6.19 -3.50 5.27
N PRO A 133 7.41 -2.94 5.27
CA PRO A 133 8.59 -3.39 5.99
C PRO A 133 8.39 -3.27 7.51
N ARG A 134 9.19 -4.01 8.29
CA ARG A 134 9.12 -3.95 9.76
C ARG A 134 9.50 -2.57 10.27
N CYS A 135 8.82 -2.12 11.30
CA CYS A 135 9.16 -0.88 11.99
C CYS A 135 10.50 -0.95 12.74
N ASN A 136 10.87 -2.14 13.21
CA ASN A 136 12.14 -2.39 13.88
C ASN A 136 13.01 -3.36 13.07
N ILE A 137 14.14 -2.88 12.53
CA ILE A 137 15.09 -3.66 11.72
C ILE A 137 15.70 -4.84 12.49
N GLN A 138 15.80 -4.74 13.82
CA GLN A 138 16.43 -5.78 14.64
C GLN A 138 15.54 -7.02 14.86
N GLU A 139 14.25 -6.92 14.56
CA GLU A 139 13.34 -8.06 14.70
C GLU A 139 13.49 -9.04 13.53
N LYS A 140 13.60 -10.34 13.83
CA LYS A 140 13.67 -11.40 12.80
C LYS A 140 12.40 -11.49 11.98
N GLU A 141 12.55 -11.80 10.69
CA GLU A 141 11.46 -11.86 9.69
C GLU A 141 10.55 -13.10 9.82
N THR A 142 9.97 -13.36 10.96
CA THR A 142 8.85 -14.31 11.03
C THR A 142 7.56 -13.55 10.92
N ILE A 143 7.01 -13.45 9.71
CA ILE A 143 5.76 -12.72 9.47
C ILE A 143 4.59 -13.64 9.79
N LYS A 144 4.19 -13.67 11.04
CA LYS A 144 2.85 -14.08 11.39
C LYS A 144 1.97 -12.83 11.46
N MET A 145 0.89 -12.82 10.70
CA MET A 145 0.06 -11.62 10.48
C MET A 145 -0.41 -10.95 11.78
N PHE A 146 -0.67 -11.72 12.81
CA PHE A 146 -1.23 -11.26 14.08
C PHE A 146 -0.21 -11.17 15.23
N ASP A 147 1.06 -11.49 14.98
CA ASP A 147 2.09 -11.36 16.01
C ASP A 147 2.42 -9.87 16.20
N LYS A 148 2.35 -9.39 17.45
CA LYS A 148 2.71 -8.01 17.78
C LYS A 148 4.20 -7.78 17.58
N SER A 149 4.53 -6.70 16.87
CA SER A 149 5.90 -6.21 16.70
C SER A 149 6.06 -4.81 17.31
N SER A 150 7.30 -4.41 17.55
CA SER A 150 7.60 -3.08 18.04
C SER A 150 7.35 -2.02 16.96
N LYS A 151 6.79 -0.87 17.35
CA LYS A 151 6.72 0.33 16.49
C LYS A 151 8.11 0.88 16.16
N GLY A 152 9.16 0.42 16.85
CA GLY A 152 10.52 0.94 16.70
C GLY A 152 10.64 2.43 16.96
N THR A 153 11.83 2.96 16.76
CA THR A 153 12.08 4.42 16.76
C THR A 153 11.81 5.01 15.38
N PHE A 154 11.72 6.33 15.28
CA PHE A 154 11.63 7.03 14.00
C PHE A 154 12.80 6.65 13.05
N LEU A 155 14.02 6.61 13.56
CA LEU A 155 15.20 6.24 12.77
C LEU A 155 15.12 4.78 12.30
N SER A 156 14.69 3.86 13.15
CA SER A 156 14.52 2.46 12.77
C SER A 156 13.52 2.31 11.62
N ARG A 157 12.37 2.98 11.70
CA ARG A 157 11.37 2.99 10.63
C ARG A 157 11.89 3.63 9.34
N LEU A 158 12.63 4.74 9.47
CA LEU A 158 13.22 5.41 8.32
C LEU A 158 14.22 4.48 7.59
N PHE A 159 15.14 3.86 8.31
CA PHE A 159 16.10 2.91 7.73
C PHE A 159 15.43 1.70 7.11
N SER A 160 14.42 1.15 7.77
CA SER A 160 13.62 0.05 7.25
C SER A 160 12.95 0.41 5.92
N GLN A 161 12.37 1.59 5.82
CA GLN A 161 11.73 2.05 4.58
C GLN A 161 12.75 2.36 3.48
N ILE A 162 13.91 2.96 3.82
CA ILE A 162 14.99 3.22 2.86
C ILE A 162 15.53 1.91 2.28
N SER A 163 15.62 0.85 3.07
CA SER A 163 16.08 -0.45 2.57
C SER A 163 15.23 -0.99 1.42
N MET A 164 13.96 -0.60 1.33
CA MET A 164 13.07 -0.96 0.21
C MET A 164 13.51 -0.39 -1.15
N ILE A 165 14.39 0.63 -1.16
CA ILE A 165 14.94 1.17 -2.42
C ILE A 165 15.84 0.12 -3.08
N PHE A 166 16.48 -0.74 -2.28
CA PHE A 166 17.50 -1.70 -2.76
C PHE A 166 16.94 -3.12 -2.96
N ASN A 167 15.76 -3.39 -2.47
CA ASN A 167 15.02 -4.64 -2.67
C ASN A 167 14.06 -4.52 -3.84
#